data_336f6e23da19eed731ea05bdaa474b93
#
_entry.id   336f6e23da19eed731ea05bdaa474b93
#
_cell.length_a   1.000
_cell.length_b   1.000
_cell.length_c   1.000
_cell.angle_alpha   90.00
_cell.angle_beta   90.00
_cell.angle_gamma   90.00
#
_symmetry.space_group_name_H-M   'P 1'
#
loop_
_entity.id
_entity.type
_entity.pdbx_description
1 polymer ?
#
loop_
_entity_poly.entity_id
_entity_poly.type
_entity_poly.pdbx_seq_one_letter_code
_entity_poly.pdbx_strand_id
1 'polypeptide(L)'
;MNIRESLRGLMGRIAGVRAPEKRRTQPLPSILSTYSPRTDALPKPTPANLRRFAETPVARKAINTIKDRIAGMRWRVQARKGRAVEELALGAERIAALADNFDSPNSDDSFRSFAEQVLEDVIVGGFGAIELQATGDASQPLVMWPVDGASIRMKADWDGQPTSPRYVQATGRYGPQGQIVLNDDELCYIRLNPRTHTPFGLGRLEVAFETINEFLSAHRYAARLASNSVVQYALWLQDLGPAQHERLIHWWQDEIEGTGRVPILSVESKPEVLRFGQGNDSDLRLAWQEFLLRVIADAFDLPPFFLGVEHDVNRSTAAELSDLAFRQAIVPTARLFAEHLTRDALHKKLGWSDLEFVFTDVDAKNERDEAEIQEILLRSGVLTVNEVRQMRGLAPL
;
A
#
# COMPACT_ATOMS: atom_id res chain seq x y z
N MET A 1 13.12 46.66 -64.45
CA MET A 1 12.36 46.21 -63.25
C MET A 1 13.30 45.27 -62.45
N ASN A 2 13.80 45.77 -61.34
CA ASN A 2 14.99 45.25 -60.67
C ASN A 2 14.73 43.98 -59.82
N ILE A 3 15.31 42.88 -60.23
CA ILE A 3 15.25 41.58 -59.52
C ILE A 3 15.69 41.68 -58.03
N ARG A 4 16.54 42.71 -57.72
CA ARG A 4 17.00 42.98 -56.36
C ARG A 4 15.90 43.50 -55.41
N GLU A 5 14.90 44.20 -55.89
CA GLU A 5 13.75 44.66 -55.03
C GLU A 5 12.77 43.57 -54.76
N SER A 6 12.56 42.64 -55.70
CA SER A 6 11.68 41.47 -55.52
C SER A 6 12.25 40.48 -54.48
N LEU A 7 13.58 40.31 -54.44
CA LEU A 7 14.24 39.44 -53.43
C LEU A 7 14.26 40.06 -52.03
N ARG A 8 14.31 41.39 -51.91
CA ARG A 8 14.19 42.04 -50.59
C ARG A 8 12.77 41.94 -50.04
N GLY A 9 11.75 42.00 -50.88
CA GLY A 9 10.37 41.79 -50.47
C GLY A 9 10.07 40.34 -50.01
N LEU A 10 10.75 39.38 -50.65
CA LEU A 10 10.60 37.96 -50.29
C LEU A 10 11.35 37.61 -48.99
N MET A 11 12.56 38.16 -48.78
CA MET A 11 13.29 37.98 -47.51
C MET A 11 12.63 38.67 -46.33
N GLY A 12 11.97 39.82 -46.55
CA GLY A 12 11.19 40.48 -45.49
C GLY A 12 9.96 39.71 -45.03
N ARG A 13 9.37 38.88 -45.91
CA ARG A 13 8.23 38.02 -45.58
C ARG A 13 8.66 36.70 -44.89
N ILE A 14 9.85 36.21 -45.11
CA ILE A 14 10.39 35.00 -44.48
C ILE A 14 10.92 35.34 -43.07
N ALA A 15 11.37 36.56 -42.81
CA ALA A 15 11.83 37.02 -41.50
C ALA A 15 10.68 37.29 -40.51
N GLY A 16 9.42 37.26 -40.96
CA GLY A 16 8.24 37.55 -40.16
C GLY A 16 7.52 36.32 -39.52
N VAL A 17 7.98 35.11 -39.83
CA VAL A 17 7.50 33.93 -39.07
C VAL A 17 8.32 33.87 -37.78
N ARG A 18 7.88 34.62 -36.77
CA ARG A 18 8.29 34.36 -35.38
C ARG A 18 7.99 32.91 -35.11
N ALA A 19 9.05 32.11 -34.89
CA ALA A 19 8.88 30.81 -34.27
C ALA A 19 7.95 30.98 -33.05
N PRO A 20 6.97 30.08 -32.83
CA PRO A 20 6.12 30.20 -31.68
C PRO A 20 7.02 30.32 -30.47
N GLU A 21 6.97 31.48 -29.80
CA GLU A 21 7.64 31.68 -28.53
C GLU A 21 7.18 30.51 -27.66
N LYS A 22 8.11 29.57 -27.41
CA LYS A 22 7.90 28.60 -26.35
C LYS A 22 7.50 29.44 -25.14
N ARG A 23 6.22 29.41 -24.75
CA ARG A 23 5.78 29.99 -23.50
C ARG A 23 6.72 29.39 -22.44
N ARG A 24 7.70 30.17 -22.08
CA ARG A 24 8.48 29.88 -20.87
C ARG A 24 7.41 29.84 -19.77
N THR A 25 7.10 28.65 -19.28
CA THR A 25 6.43 28.51 -18.01
C THR A 25 7.21 29.42 -17.08
N GLN A 26 6.57 30.49 -16.62
CA GLN A 26 7.23 31.41 -15.70
C GLN A 26 7.77 30.55 -14.56
N PRO A 27 9.05 30.67 -14.23
CA PRO A 27 9.57 29.98 -13.07
C PRO A 27 8.70 30.40 -11.88
N LEU A 28 8.40 29.42 -11.05
CA LEU A 28 7.71 29.66 -9.78
C LEU A 28 8.29 30.91 -9.09
N PRO A 29 7.46 31.72 -8.41
CA PRO A 29 7.88 32.97 -7.80
C PRO A 29 9.21 32.80 -7.06
N SER A 30 10.08 33.78 -7.18
CA SER A 30 11.45 33.78 -6.65
C SER A 30 11.59 33.42 -5.17
N ILE A 31 10.52 33.54 -4.40
CA ILE A 31 10.44 33.10 -2.99
C ILE A 31 10.66 31.60 -2.82
N LEU A 32 10.27 30.79 -3.81
CA LEU A 32 10.49 29.35 -3.79
C LEU A 32 11.83 28.94 -4.45
N SER A 33 12.41 29.83 -5.25
CA SER A 33 13.71 29.59 -5.89
C SER A 33 14.92 29.92 -5.01
N THR A 34 14.72 30.66 -3.92
CA THR A 34 15.78 30.96 -2.92
C THR A 34 16.07 29.78 -1.99
N TYR A 35 15.18 28.79 -1.93
CA TYR A 35 15.53 27.52 -1.34
C TYR A 35 16.32 26.73 -2.39
N SER A 36 17.61 26.55 -2.16
CA SER A 36 18.40 25.53 -2.86
C SER A 36 17.54 24.29 -3.03
N PRO A 37 17.44 23.72 -4.24
CA PRO A 37 16.75 22.45 -4.38
C PRO A 37 17.41 21.52 -3.38
N ARG A 38 16.70 21.21 -2.29
CA ARG A 38 17.14 20.16 -1.41
C ARG A 38 17.25 18.95 -2.30
N THR A 39 18.45 18.47 -2.49
CA THR A 39 18.73 17.22 -3.19
C THR A 39 17.92 16.05 -2.62
N ASP A 40 17.32 16.25 -1.45
CA ASP A 40 16.43 15.35 -0.73
C ASP A 40 14.97 15.83 -0.72
N ALA A 41 14.44 16.26 -1.87
CA ALA A 41 13.00 16.47 -2.00
C ALA A 41 12.28 15.16 -1.62
N LEU A 42 11.37 15.23 -0.63
CA LEU A 42 10.60 14.07 -0.19
C LEU A 42 9.94 13.41 -1.42
N PRO A 43 10.11 12.11 -1.61
CA PRO A 43 9.46 11.42 -2.72
C PRO A 43 7.95 11.58 -2.60
N LYS A 44 7.27 11.80 -3.72
CA LYS A 44 5.80 11.86 -3.76
C LYS A 44 5.22 10.45 -3.65
N PRO A 45 4.01 10.26 -3.08
CA PRO A 45 3.34 8.97 -2.99
C PRO A 45 2.76 8.56 -4.36
N THR A 46 3.61 8.40 -5.37
CA THR A 46 3.24 7.82 -6.66
C THR A 46 3.16 6.29 -6.55
N PRO A 47 2.38 5.59 -7.39
CA PRO A 47 2.32 4.12 -7.37
C PRO A 47 3.69 3.44 -7.40
N ALA A 48 4.62 3.95 -8.22
CA ALA A 48 5.99 3.43 -8.30
C ALA A 48 6.76 3.61 -6.97
N ASN A 49 6.65 4.78 -6.34
CA ASN A 49 7.29 5.05 -5.06
C ASN A 49 6.64 4.24 -3.92
N LEU A 50 5.32 4.10 -3.92
CA LEU A 50 4.61 3.27 -2.94
C LEU A 50 5.08 1.81 -3.02
N ARG A 51 5.20 1.23 -4.21
CA ARG A 51 5.72 -0.13 -4.40
C ARG A 51 7.15 -0.28 -3.90
N ARG A 52 8.02 0.68 -4.22
CA ARG A 52 9.39 0.70 -3.69
C ARG A 52 9.43 0.79 -2.16
N PHE A 53 8.55 1.59 -1.55
CA PHE A 53 8.45 1.69 -0.09
C PHE A 53 7.86 0.42 0.53
N ALA A 54 6.94 -0.26 -0.15
CA ALA A 54 6.39 -1.55 0.28
C ALA A 54 7.45 -2.65 0.42
N GLU A 55 8.59 -2.53 -0.27
CA GLU A 55 9.73 -3.45 -0.16
C GLU A 55 10.60 -3.19 1.08
N THR A 56 10.43 -2.06 1.77
CA THR A 56 11.19 -1.76 2.99
C THR A 56 10.78 -2.69 4.14
N PRO A 57 11.72 -3.11 5.02
CA PRO A 57 11.42 -4.11 6.04
C PRO A 57 10.23 -3.76 6.94
N VAL A 58 10.10 -2.50 7.36
CA VAL A 58 9.02 -2.06 8.25
C VAL A 58 7.68 -2.07 7.55
N ALA A 59 7.59 -1.55 6.31
CA ALA A 59 6.37 -1.56 5.53
C ALA A 59 5.98 -2.99 5.14
N ARG A 60 6.93 -3.80 4.70
CA ARG A 60 6.70 -5.21 4.34
C ARG A 60 6.15 -6.00 5.52
N LYS A 61 6.67 -5.78 6.72
CA LYS A 61 6.16 -6.43 7.94
C LYS A 61 4.69 -6.07 8.20
N ALA A 62 4.35 -4.78 8.13
CA ALA A 62 2.98 -4.31 8.33
C ALA A 62 2.02 -4.87 7.28
N ILE A 63 2.41 -4.80 5.99
CA ILE A 63 1.62 -5.33 4.86
C ILE A 63 1.37 -6.82 5.03
N ASN A 64 2.41 -7.61 5.27
CA ASN A 64 2.31 -9.07 5.39
C ASN A 64 1.47 -9.48 6.62
N THR A 65 1.54 -8.73 7.72
CA THR A 65 0.71 -9.00 8.91
C THR A 65 -0.79 -9.01 8.58
N ILE A 66 -1.23 -8.15 7.67
CA ILE A 66 -2.64 -8.06 7.24
C ILE A 66 -2.90 -9.02 6.08
N LYS A 67 -2.12 -8.92 5.02
CA LYS A 67 -2.29 -9.65 3.76
C LYS A 67 -2.29 -11.16 3.95
N ASP A 68 -1.22 -11.69 4.57
CA ASP A 68 -1.03 -13.13 4.73
C ASP A 68 -2.10 -13.74 5.64
N ARG A 69 -2.59 -12.94 6.63
CA ARG A 69 -3.66 -13.39 7.50
C ARG A 69 -4.98 -13.52 6.76
N ILE A 70 -5.32 -12.56 5.89
CA ILE A 70 -6.57 -12.60 5.09
C ILE A 70 -6.48 -13.68 4.03
N ALA A 71 -5.40 -13.76 3.26
CA ALA A 71 -5.20 -14.75 2.21
C ALA A 71 -5.15 -16.20 2.73
N GLY A 72 -4.77 -16.38 4.00
CA GLY A 72 -4.78 -17.67 4.69
C GLY A 72 -6.08 -18.01 5.43
N MET A 73 -7.11 -17.17 5.39
CA MET A 73 -8.40 -17.46 5.99
C MET A 73 -9.17 -18.52 5.23
N ARG A 74 -9.95 -19.31 5.96
CA ARG A 74 -10.94 -20.20 5.36
C ARG A 74 -12.09 -19.37 4.81
N TRP A 75 -12.56 -19.73 3.65
CA TRP A 75 -13.65 -19.08 2.96
C TRP A 75 -14.67 -20.12 2.46
N ARG A 76 -15.86 -19.66 2.10
CA ARG A 76 -16.87 -20.46 1.42
C ARG A 76 -17.76 -19.58 0.58
N VAL A 77 -18.37 -20.18 -0.43
CA VAL A 77 -19.53 -19.62 -1.12
C VAL A 77 -20.77 -20.22 -0.47
N GLN A 78 -21.76 -19.41 -0.18
CA GLN A 78 -23.00 -19.86 0.46
C GLN A 78 -24.21 -19.11 -0.10
N ALA A 79 -25.42 -19.65 0.16
CA ALA A 79 -26.65 -18.94 -0.09
C ALA A 79 -26.76 -17.70 0.81
N ARG A 80 -27.19 -16.58 0.25
CA ARG A 80 -27.38 -15.32 0.97
C ARG A 80 -28.51 -15.44 1.97
N LYS A 81 -28.29 -15.02 3.21
CA LYS A 81 -29.29 -15.06 4.29
C LYS A 81 -30.57 -14.31 3.86
N GLY A 82 -31.75 -14.94 4.05
CA GLY A 82 -33.07 -14.34 3.82
C GLY A 82 -33.71 -14.58 2.45
N ARG A 83 -33.16 -15.43 1.59
CA ARG A 83 -33.80 -15.89 0.36
C ARG A 83 -34.32 -17.33 0.48
N ALA A 84 -35.46 -17.62 -0.19
CA ALA A 84 -36.19 -18.88 -0.06
C ALA A 84 -35.37 -20.06 -0.62
N VAL A 85 -35.52 -21.19 0.08
CA VAL A 85 -34.81 -22.47 -0.08
C VAL A 85 -35.30 -23.25 -1.32
N GLU A 86 -36.17 -22.70 -2.16
CA GLU A 86 -36.80 -23.42 -3.24
C GLU A 86 -35.92 -23.76 -4.47
N GLU A 87 -34.68 -23.22 -4.50
CA GLU A 87 -33.71 -23.53 -5.56
C GLU A 87 -32.49 -24.34 -5.07
N LEU A 88 -32.63 -25.11 -4.02
CA LEU A 88 -31.52 -25.77 -3.30
C LEU A 88 -30.68 -26.72 -4.17
N ALA A 89 -31.23 -27.42 -5.13
CA ALA A 89 -30.47 -28.35 -5.96
C ALA A 89 -29.56 -27.61 -6.97
N LEU A 90 -30.12 -26.65 -7.73
CA LEU A 90 -29.35 -25.79 -8.62
C LEU A 90 -28.36 -24.90 -7.87
N GLY A 91 -28.73 -24.48 -6.65
CA GLY A 91 -27.85 -23.72 -5.77
C GLY A 91 -26.63 -24.53 -5.29
N ALA A 92 -26.79 -25.81 -5.00
CA ALA A 92 -25.70 -26.67 -4.54
C ALA A 92 -24.65 -26.91 -5.63
N GLU A 93 -25.09 -27.14 -6.88
CA GLU A 93 -24.19 -27.31 -8.02
C GLU A 93 -23.41 -26.01 -8.32
N ARG A 94 -24.08 -24.86 -8.30
CA ARG A 94 -23.44 -23.54 -8.49
C ARG A 94 -22.43 -23.22 -7.38
N ILE A 95 -22.75 -23.57 -6.12
CA ILE A 95 -21.86 -23.38 -4.98
C ILE A 95 -20.61 -24.26 -5.12
N ALA A 96 -20.77 -25.52 -5.54
CA ALA A 96 -19.64 -26.43 -5.76
C ALA A 96 -18.74 -25.91 -6.90
N ALA A 97 -19.34 -25.56 -8.05
CA ALA A 97 -18.60 -25.01 -9.18
C ALA A 97 -17.83 -23.72 -8.82
N LEU A 98 -18.43 -22.83 -8.01
CA LEU A 98 -17.75 -21.63 -7.54
C LEU A 98 -16.64 -21.95 -6.53
N ALA A 99 -16.83 -22.95 -5.66
CA ALA A 99 -15.78 -23.36 -4.75
C ALA A 99 -14.54 -23.84 -5.50
N ASP A 100 -14.72 -24.72 -6.49
CA ASP A 100 -13.64 -25.18 -7.35
C ASP A 100 -13.00 -24.02 -8.15
N ASN A 101 -13.83 -23.10 -8.63
CA ASN A 101 -13.38 -21.94 -9.38
C ASN A 101 -12.57 -20.95 -8.53
N PHE A 102 -12.96 -20.71 -7.27
CA PHE A 102 -12.17 -19.87 -6.36
C PHE A 102 -10.90 -20.57 -5.89
N ASP A 103 -10.88 -21.90 -5.75
CA ASP A 103 -9.65 -22.62 -5.42
C ASP A 103 -8.57 -22.45 -6.51
N SER A 104 -9.01 -22.36 -7.78
CA SER A 104 -8.15 -22.10 -8.94
C SER A 104 -8.75 -20.99 -9.81
N PRO A 105 -8.58 -19.69 -9.43
CA PRO A 105 -9.23 -18.58 -10.09
C PRO A 105 -8.74 -18.33 -11.52
N ASN A 106 -7.55 -18.80 -11.86
CA ASN A 106 -6.93 -18.79 -13.18
C ASN A 106 -5.90 -19.93 -13.29
N SER A 107 -5.22 -20.03 -14.44
CA SER A 107 -4.23 -21.09 -14.69
C SER A 107 -2.97 -21.01 -13.81
N ASP A 108 -2.68 -19.87 -13.22
CA ASP A 108 -1.40 -19.57 -12.59
C ASP A 108 -1.52 -19.48 -11.05
N ASP A 109 -2.70 -19.17 -10.55
CA ASP A 109 -2.91 -18.83 -9.14
C ASP A 109 -3.82 -19.83 -8.41
N SER A 110 -3.44 -20.14 -7.18
CA SER A 110 -4.38 -20.60 -6.15
C SER A 110 -5.15 -19.39 -5.58
N PHE A 111 -6.26 -19.62 -4.87
CA PHE A 111 -6.97 -18.52 -4.18
C PHE A 111 -6.04 -17.67 -3.31
N ARG A 112 -5.10 -18.32 -2.61
CA ARG A 112 -4.18 -17.61 -1.74
C ARG A 112 -3.27 -16.67 -2.51
N SER A 113 -2.58 -17.15 -3.56
CA SER A 113 -1.68 -16.31 -4.36
C SER A 113 -2.42 -15.18 -5.07
N PHE A 114 -3.62 -15.47 -5.58
CA PHE A 114 -4.53 -14.50 -6.16
C PHE A 114 -4.92 -13.40 -5.15
N ALA A 115 -5.38 -13.81 -3.96
CA ALA A 115 -5.78 -12.86 -2.91
C ALA A 115 -4.59 -12.02 -2.41
N GLU A 116 -3.40 -12.63 -2.27
CA GLU A 116 -2.19 -11.90 -1.85
C GLU A 116 -1.82 -10.78 -2.82
N GLN A 117 -1.93 -11.01 -4.13
CA GLN A 117 -1.64 -9.98 -5.16
C GLN A 117 -2.61 -8.81 -5.09
N VAL A 118 -3.91 -9.09 -5.03
CA VAL A 118 -4.95 -8.06 -4.98
C VAL A 118 -4.89 -7.28 -3.67
N LEU A 119 -4.72 -7.97 -2.54
CA LEU A 119 -4.63 -7.33 -1.22
C LEU A 119 -3.37 -6.50 -1.06
N GLU A 120 -2.26 -6.87 -1.71
CA GLU A 120 -1.05 -6.04 -1.76
C GLU A 120 -1.37 -4.67 -2.34
N ASP A 121 -1.98 -4.61 -3.52
CA ASP A 121 -2.35 -3.36 -4.19
C ASP A 121 -3.37 -2.56 -3.34
N VAL A 122 -4.34 -3.22 -2.71
CA VAL A 122 -5.33 -2.58 -1.83
C VAL A 122 -4.67 -1.93 -0.62
N ILE A 123 -3.74 -2.59 0.04
CA ILE A 123 -3.08 -2.07 1.24
C ILE A 123 -2.07 -0.98 0.88
N VAL A 124 -1.34 -1.15 -0.22
CA VAL A 124 -0.27 -0.24 -0.68
C VAL A 124 -0.86 1.04 -1.28
N GLY A 125 -1.70 0.91 -2.30
CA GLY A 125 -2.21 2.02 -3.09
C GLY A 125 -3.66 2.42 -2.80
N GLY A 126 -4.36 1.66 -1.95
CA GLY A 126 -5.78 1.89 -1.65
C GLY A 126 -6.74 1.37 -2.71
N PHE A 127 -6.26 0.65 -3.71
CA PHE A 127 -7.05 0.09 -4.79
C PHE A 127 -6.49 -1.25 -5.23
N GLY A 128 -7.40 -2.19 -5.57
CA GLY A 128 -7.06 -3.46 -6.20
C GLY A 128 -7.97 -3.70 -7.38
N ALA A 129 -7.52 -4.42 -8.38
CA ALA A 129 -8.29 -4.70 -9.58
C ALA A 129 -8.23 -6.19 -9.95
N ILE A 130 -9.39 -6.72 -10.35
CA ILE A 130 -9.55 -8.10 -10.80
C ILE A 130 -10.33 -8.07 -12.11
N GLU A 131 -9.74 -8.55 -13.18
CA GLU A 131 -10.44 -8.79 -14.43
C GLU A 131 -11.33 -10.03 -14.31
N LEU A 132 -12.58 -9.93 -14.74
CA LEU A 132 -13.61 -10.94 -14.63
C LEU A 132 -14.04 -11.41 -16.02
N GLN A 133 -13.74 -12.66 -16.34
CA GLN A 133 -14.11 -13.26 -17.63
C GLN A 133 -15.09 -14.41 -17.42
N ALA A 134 -16.32 -14.27 -17.89
CA ALA A 134 -17.27 -15.38 -17.89
C ALA A 134 -16.90 -16.37 -19.00
N THR A 135 -16.81 -17.65 -18.65
CA THR A 135 -16.40 -18.70 -19.60
C THR A 135 -17.56 -19.28 -20.39
N GLY A 136 -18.77 -19.25 -19.85
CA GLY A 136 -19.93 -19.95 -20.35
C GLY A 136 -19.97 -21.45 -19.96
N ASP A 137 -18.95 -21.95 -19.26
CA ASP A 137 -18.93 -23.30 -18.71
C ASP A 137 -19.51 -23.30 -17.28
N ALA A 138 -20.51 -24.15 -17.05
CA ALA A 138 -21.18 -24.25 -15.76
C ALA A 138 -20.24 -24.82 -14.66
N SER A 139 -19.24 -25.61 -15.02
CA SER A 139 -18.29 -26.18 -14.07
C SER A 139 -17.17 -25.21 -13.67
N GLN A 140 -16.83 -24.25 -14.53
CA GLN A 140 -15.88 -23.18 -14.28
C GLN A 140 -16.41 -21.85 -14.81
N PRO A 141 -17.39 -21.25 -14.14
CA PRO A 141 -18.16 -20.14 -14.69
C PRO A 141 -17.37 -18.84 -14.87
N LEU A 142 -16.25 -18.68 -14.17
CA LEU A 142 -15.51 -17.43 -14.12
C LEU A 142 -13.99 -17.67 -14.15
N VAL A 143 -13.26 -16.88 -14.90
CA VAL A 143 -11.80 -16.75 -14.77
C VAL A 143 -11.50 -15.37 -14.22
N MET A 144 -10.62 -15.30 -13.22
CA MET A 144 -10.29 -14.07 -12.50
C MET A 144 -8.78 -13.82 -12.57
N TRP A 145 -8.38 -12.67 -13.11
CA TRP A 145 -6.99 -12.27 -13.18
C TRP A 145 -6.73 -11.06 -12.30
N PRO A 146 -5.73 -11.10 -11.41
CA PRO A 146 -5.28 -9.89 -10.71
C PRO A 146 -4.65 -8.95 -11.73
N VAL A 147 -5.06 -7.70 -11.70
CA VAL A 147 -4.60 -6.65 -12.61
C VAL A 147 -4.00 -5.52 -11.80
N ASP A 148 -2.93 -4.90 -12.32
CA ASP A 148 -2.36 -3.71 -11.72
C ASP A 148 -3.41 -2.59 -11.58
N GLY A 149 -3.93 -2.40 -10.37
CA GLY A 149 -4.93 -1.38 -10.08
C GLY A 149 -4.45 0.04 -10.39
N ALA A 150 -3.15 0.31 -10.34
CA ALA A 150 -2.57 1.61 -10.69
C ALA A 150 -2.63 1.90 -12.19
N SER A 151 -2.77 0.87 -13.03
CA SER A 151 -2.92 1.02 -14.48
C SER A 151 -4.34 1.40 -14.91
N ILE A 152 -5.33 1.26 -14.01
CA ILE A 152 -6.75 1.49 -14.30
C ILE A 152 -7.08 2.98 -14.23
N ARG A 153 -7.86 3.45 -15.20
CA ARG A 153 -8.48 4.78 -15.25
C ARG A 153 -9.98 4.63 -15.40
N MET A 154 -10.73 5.45 -14.69
CA MET A 154 -12.19 5.47 -14.80
C MET A 154 -12.62 6.51 -15.84
N LYS A 155 -13.55 6.13 -16.70
CA LYS A 155 -14.18 7.05 -17.64
C LYS A 155 -15.21 7.92 -16.92
N ALA A 156 -15.15 9.21 -17.15
CA ALA A 156 -16.09 10.17 -16.55
C ALA A 156 -17.47 10.17 -17.26
N ASP A 157 -17.52 9.69 -18.48
CA ASP A 157 -18.70 9.64 -19.36
C ASP A 157 -19.45 8.29 -19.32
N TRP A 158 -19.24 7.48 -18.27
CA TRP A 158 -19.94 6.21 -18.11
C TRP A 158 -21.45 6.43 -17.86
N ASP A 159 -22.28 5.68 -18.57
CA ASP A 159 -23.74 5.80 -18.58
C ASP A 159 -24.48 5.03 -17.47
N GLY A 160 -23.73 4.33 -16.60
CA GLY A 160 -24.30 3.55 -15.49
C GLY A 160 -24.70 2.12 -15.85
N GLN A 161 -24.51 1.68 -17.11
CA GLN A 161 -24.85 0.32 -17.51
C GLN A 161 -23.68 -0.64 -17.27
N PRO A 162 -23.91 -1.87 -16.74
CA PRO A 162 -22.85 -2.84 -16.47
C PRO A 162 -22.06 -3.26 -17.71
N THR A 163 -22.73 -3.33 -18.87
CA THR A 163 -22.14 -3.74 -20.16
C THR A 163 -21.50 -2.59 -20.93
N SER A 164 -21.49 -1.37 -20.37
CA SER A 164 -20.88 -0.20 -21.00
C SER A 164 -19.45 0.02 -20.54
N PRO A 165 -18.58 0.56 -21.41
CA PRO A 165 -17.18 0.87 -21.09
C PRO A 165 -17.06 1.85 -19.93
N ARG A 166 -16.47 1.38 -18.82
CA ARG A 166 -16.25 2.19 -17.62
C ARG A 166 -14.79 2.39 -17.30
N TYR A 167 -13.96 1.42 -17.62
CA TYR A 167 -12.56 1.44 -17.25
C TYR A 167 -11.65 1.40 -18.48
N VAL A 168 -10.47 1.96 -18.32
CA VAL A 168 -9.40 1.91 -19.32
C VAL A 168 -8.12 1.51 -18.60
N GLN A 169 -7.56 0.37 -18.99
CA GLN A 169 -6.26 -0.07 -18.51
C GLN A 169 -5.17 0.50 -19.42
N ALA A 170 -4.18 1.18 -18.85
CA ALA A 170 -2.99 1.66 -19.53
C ALA A 170 -1.90 0.59 -19.50
N THR A 171 -1.54 0.02 -20.67
CA THR A 171 -0.55 -1.08 -20.75
C THR A 171 0.90 -0.60 -20.89
N GLY A 172 1.15 0.69 -20.73
CA GLY A 172 2.50 1.29 -20.90
C GLY A 172 2.97 1.45 -22.35
N ARG A 173 2.19 0.98 -23.34
CA ARG A 173 2.46 1.21 -24.78
C ARG A 173 1.86 2.54 -25.20
N TYR A 174 2.56 3.24 -26.09
CA TYR A 174 2.06 4.52 -26.63
C TYR A 174 0.96 4.31 -27.67
N GLY A 175 -0.05 5.20 -27.66
CA GLY A 175 -1.16 5.22 -28.62
C GLY A 175 -2.36 4.34 -28.24
N PRO A 176 -3.37 4.22 -29.12
CA PRO A 176 -4.60 3.46 -28.85
C PRO A 176 -4.39 1.97 -28.57
N GLN A 177 -3.30 1.39 -29.10
CA GLN A 177 -2.93 -0.01 -28.89
C GLN A 177 -2.37 -0.28 -27.46
N GLY A 178 -2.10 0.79 -26.69
CA GLY A 178 -1.66 0.72 -25.31
C GLY A 178 -2.78 0.85 -24.29
N GLN A 179 -4.04 0.79 -24.73
CA GLN A 179 -5.20 0.91 -23.87
C GLN A 179 -6.15 -0.27 -24.08
N ILE A 180 -6.53 -0.92 -22.99
CA ILE A 180 -7.56 -1.94 -22.97
C ILE A 180 -8.80 -1.30 -22.34
N VAL A 181 -9.91 -1.30 -23.07
CA VAL A 181 -11.19 -0.79 -22.57
C VAL A 181 -11.94 -1.94 -21.95
N LEU A 182 -12.38 -1.78 -20.71
CA LEU A 182 -13.15 -2.77 -19.96
C LEU A 182 -14.52 -2.20 -19.58
N ASN A 183 -15.53 -3.02 -19.70
CA ASN A 183 -16.88 -2.71 -19.25
C ASN A 183 -16.96 -2.74 -17.71
N ASP A 184 -18.06 -2.22 -17.17
CA ASP A 184 -18.23 -2.19 -15.71
C ASP A 184 -18.33 -3.60 -15.09
N ASP A 185 -18.88 -4.57 -15.82
CA ASP A 185 -18.99 -5.97 -15.39
C ASP A 185 -17.74 -6.82 -15.66
N GLU A 186 -16.74 -6.29 -16.37
CA GLU A 186 -15.48 -6.98 -16.67
C GLU A 186 -14.37 -6.68 -15.64
N LEU A 187 -14.59 -5.73 -14.75
CA LEU A 187 -13.62 -5.37 -13.74
C LEU A 187 -14.23 -5.23 -12.35
N CYS A 188 -13.72 -6.00 -11.40
CA CYS A 188 -13.92 -5.75 -9.97
C CYS A 188 -12.85 -4.75 -9.53
N TYR A 189 -13.24 -3.53 -9.18
CA TYR A 189 -12.34 -2.47 -8.73
C TYR A 189 -12.58 -2.17 -7.25
N ILE A 190 -11.68 -2.66 -6.41
CA ILE A 190 -11.74 -2.55 -4.94
C ILE A 190 -11.14 -1.22 -4.52
N ARG A 191 -11.79 -0.50 -3.62
CA ARG A 191 -11.28 0.77 -3.07
C ARG A 191 -11.29 0.72 -1.55
N LEU A 192 -10.10 0.83 -0.97
CA LEU A 192 -9.93 1.00 0.46
C LEU A 192 -10.09 2.49 0.80
N ASN A 193 -10.80 2.82 1.87
CA ASN A 193 -11.05 4.20 2.31
C ASN A 193 -11.45 5.14 1.15
N PRO A 194 -12.58 4.89 0.46
CA PRO A 194 -13.00 5.68 -0.69
C PRO A 194 -13.27 7.13 -0.28
N ARG A 195 -12.85 8.07 -1.13
CA ARG A 195 -13.01 9.52 -0.91
C ARG A 195 -13.91 10.12 -2.01
N THR A 196 -14.69 11.15 -1.68
CA THR A 196 -15.65 11.74 -2.63
C THR A 196 -15.00 12.55 -3.74
N HIS A 197 -13.82 13.12 -3.48
CA HIS A 197 -13.10 14.02 -4.40
C HIS A 197 -12.15 13.28 -5.36
N THR A 198 -12.02 11.98 -5.24
CA THR A 198 -11.15 11.15 -6.10
C THR A 198 -11.81 9.81 -6.36
N PRO A 199 -11.67 9.24 -7.58
CA PRO A 199 -12.17 7.90 -7.88
C PRO A 199 -11.35 6.79 -7.20
N PHE A 200 -10.18 7.12 -6.66
CA PHE A 200 -9.28 6.16 -6.01
C PHE A 200 -9.52 6.08 -4.51
N GLY A 201 -9.14 4.95 -3.92
CA GLY A 201 -9.07 4.78 -2.47
C GLY A 201 -7.86 5.49 -1.85
N LEU A 202 -7.64 5.24 -0.56
CA LEU A 202 -6.47 5.68 0.19
C LEU A 202 -5.84 4.45 0.85
N GLY A 203 -4.63 4.09 0.42
CA GLY A 203 -3.88 2.95 0.96
C GLY A 203 -3.28 3.26 2.32
N ARG A 204 -3.13 2.24 3.14
CA ARG A 204 -2.47 2.38 4.45
C ARG A 204 -1.01 2.79 4.31
N LEU A 205 -0.32 2.23 3.31
CA LEU A 205 1.06 2.64 3.02
C LEU A 205 1.14 4.08 2.52
N GLU A 206 0.16 4.56 1.75
CA GLU A 206 0.08 5.96 1.31
C GLU A 206 -0.03 6.89 2.51
N VAL A 207 -0.82 6.53 3.53
CA VAL A 207 -0.93 7.27 4.80
C VAL A 207 0.38 7.28 5.57
N ALA A 208 1.06 6.14 5.64
CA ALA A 208 2.33 5.98 6.36
C ALA A 208 3.55 6.51 5.60
N PHE A 209 3.40 6.93 4.35
CA PHE A 209 4.49 7.15 3.40
C PHE A 209 5.55 8.14 3.90
N GLU A 210 5.12 9.31 4.39
CA GLU A 210 6.04 10.32 4.90
C GLU A 210 6.76 9.84 6.16
N THR A 211 6.03 9.21 7.08
CA THR A 211 6.60 8.66 8.34
C THR A 211 7.61 7.55 8.07
N ILE A 212 7.35 6.68 7.09
CA ILE A 212 8.33 5.65 6.68
C ILE A 212 9.58 6.31 6.10
N ASN A 213 9.43 7.35 5.29
CA ASN A 213 10.58 8.08 4.74
C ASN A 213 11.41 8.76 5.84
N GLU A 214 10.76 9.35 6.85
CA GLU A 214 11.43 9.90 8.04
C GLU A 214 12.15 8.81 8.83
N PHE A 215 11.50 7.68 9.06
CA PHE A 215 12.11 6.52 9.73
C PHE A 215 13.37 6.03 9.00
N LEU A 216 13.29 5.83 7.68
CA LEU A 216 14.43 5.42 6.88
C LEU A 216 15.56 6.45 6.87
N SER A 217 15.22 7.73 6.96
CA SER A 217 16.21 8.81 7.04
C SER A 217 16.88 8.86 8.40
N ALA A 218 16.13 8.70 9.51
CA ALA A 218 16.65 8.59 10.85
C ALA A 218 17.56 7.35 11.00
N HIS A 219 17.12 6.21 10.45
CA HIS A 219 17.92 4.98 10.46
C HIS A 219 19.25 5.13 9.69
N ARG A 220 19.22 5.73 8.49
CA ARG A 220 20.43 6.03 7.71
C ARG A 220 21.37 6.99 8.44
N TYR A 221 20.81 7.98 9.11
CA TYR A 221 21.61 8.91 9.92
C TYR A 221 22.29 8.18 11.09
N ALA A 222 21.54 7.35 11.85
CA ALA A 222 22.08 6.55 12.94
C ALA A 222 23.20 5.60 12.45
N ALA A 223 23.01 4.97 11.28
CA ALA A 223 24.03 4.12 10.66
C ALA A 223 25.30 4.89 10.30
N ARG A 224 25.18 6.11 9.76
CA ARG A 224 26.34 6.99 9.48
C ARG A 224 27.06 7.41 10.76
N LEU A 225 26.31 7.69 11.82
CA LEU A 225 26.87 8.03 13.10
C LEU A 225 27.65 6.86 13.69
N ALA A 226 27.07 5.64 13.64
CA ALA A 226 27.71 4.42 14.12
C ALA A 226 28.97 4.03 13.32
N SER A 227 29.01 4.37 12.02
CA SER A 227 30.18 4.14 11.16
C SER A 227 31.22 5.27 11.22
N ASN A 228 31.10 6.21 12.17
CA ASN A 228 31.95 7.41 12.28
C ASN A 228 32.04 8.27 11.01
N SER A 229 31.03 8.13 10.10
CA SER A 229 30.99 8.89 8.84
C SER A 229 30.42 10.31 9.01
N VAL A 230 30.01 10.70 10.20
CA VAL A 230 29.54 12.06 10.54
C VAL A 230 30.63 12.78 11.29
N VAL A 231 31.12 13.88 10.73
CA VAL A 231 32.09 14.74 11.38
C VAL A 231 31.44 15.39 12.62
N GLN A 232 31.87 14.95 13.80
CA GLN A 232 31.37 15.47 15.09
C GLN A 232 32.25 16.56 15.67
N TYR A 233 33.47 16.67 15.21
CA TYR A 233 34.45 17.64 15.69
C TYR A 233 35.39 18.05 14.57
N ALA A 234 35.98 19.23 14.70
CA ALA A 234 37.15 19.67 13.94
C ALA A 234 38.29 19.98 14.88
N LEU A 235 39.51 19.65 14.46
CA LEU A 235 40.71 20.06 15.15
C LEU A 235 41.18 21.38 14.54
N TRP A 236 41.24 22.43 15.35
CA TRP A 236 41.86 23.66 14.95
C TRP A 236 43.29 23.70 15.48
N LEU A 237 44.25 23.85 14.59
CA LEU A 237 45.65 23.89 14.88
C LEU A 237 46.21 25.24 14.47
N GLN A 238 46.87 25.93 15.39
CA GLN A 238 47.47 27.25 15.14
C GLN A 238 48.82 27.08 14.42
N ASP A 239 49.14 27.95 13.47
CA ASP A 239 50.44 28.08 12.81
C ASP A 239 50.96 26.86 12.01
N LEU A 240 50.08 26.05 11.43
CA LEU A 240 50.45 24.97 10.53
C LEU A 240 50.72 25.48 9.09
N GLY A 241 51.94 25.22 8.62
CA GLY A 241 52.25 25.45 7.20
C GLY A 241 51.51 24.45 6.26
N PRO A 242 51.24 24.83 4.99
CA PRO A 242 50.47 23.96 4.08
C PRO A 242 50.99 22.53 3.94
N ALA A 243 52.32 22.33 3.90
CA ALA A 243 52.93 21.02 3.77
C ALA A 243 52.82 20.16 5.09
N GLN A 244 52.66 20.81 6.23
CA GLN A 244 52.44 20.11 7.52
C GLN A 244 50.96 19.70 7.64
N HIS A 245 50.06 20.57 7.20
CA HIS A 245 48.63 20.30 7.14
C HIS A 245 48.30 19.09 6.23
N GLU A 246 48.91 19.04 5.06
CA GLU A 246 48.74 17.94 4.12
C GLU A 246 49.22 16.59 4.67
N ARG A 247 50.42 16.60 5.32
CA ARG A 247 50.94 15.41 6.00
C ARG A 247 50.06 14.95 7.15
N LEU A 248 49.49 15.87 7.92
CA LEU A 248 48.57 15.54 9.02
C LEU A 248 47.26 14.91 8.52
N ILE A 249 46.72 15.42 7.41
CA ILE A 249 45.52 14.86 6.77
C ILE A 249 45.77 13.42 6.31
N HIS A 250 46.88 13.18 5.58
CA HIS A 250 47.26 11.85 5.13
C HIS A 250 47.48 10.87 6.29
N TRP A 251 48.22 11.31 7.30
CA TRP A 251 48.43 10.48 8.48
C TRP A 251 47.13 10.16 9.21
N TRP A 252 46.19 11.15 9.31
CA TRP A 252 44.91 10.93 9.94
C TRP A 252 44.05 9.92 9.15
N GLN A 253 43.99 10.05 7.83
CA GLN A 253 43.26 9.14 6.95
C GLN A 253 43.83 7.72 6.98
N ASP A 254 45.14 7.59 6.97
CA ASP A 254 45.80 6.27 6.87
C ASP A 254 45.86 5.52 8.22
N GLU A 255 46.06 6.24 9.34
CA GLU A 255 46.37 5.63 10.61
C GLU A 255 45.24 5.72 11.65
N ILE A 256 44.31 6.66 11.51
CA ILE A 256 43.30 6.95 12.53
C ILE A 256 41.89 6.65 12.04
N GLU A 257 41.57 7.12 10.84
CA GLU A 257 40.19 6.98 10.29
C GLU A 257 39.87 5.50 10.05
N GLY A 258 38.81 5.02 10.71
CA GLY A 258 38.36 3.61 10.59
C GLY A 258 39.14 2.57 11.39
N THR A 259 40.23 2.93 12.09
CA THR A 259 41.05 1.97 12.84
C THR A 259 40.70 1.87 14.33
N GLY A 260 39.92 2.84 14.86
CA GLY A 260 39.58 2.91 16.29
C GLY A 260 40.80 3.17 17.23
N ARG A 261 41.94 3.54 16.68
CA ARG A 261 43.15 3.86 17.47
C ARG A 261 43.04 5.25 18.09
N VAL A 262 43.52 5.39 19.29
CA VAL A 262 43.62 6.68 20.00
C VAL A 262 44.83 7.44 19.46
N PRO A 263 44.64 8.64 18.84
CA PRO A 263 45.76 9.43 18.34
C PRO A 263 46.61 9.96 19.52
N ILE A 264 47.90 9.73 19.49
CA ILE A 264 48.83 10.34 20.40
C ILE A 264 49.52 11.49 19.65
N LEU A 265 49.13 12.73 19.99
CA LEU A 265 49.63 13.93 19.34
C LEU A 265 50.74 14.54 20.23
N SER A 266 51.92 14.72 19.66
CA SER A 266 53.01 15.51 20.26
C SER A 266 53.10 16.84 19.48
N VAL A 267 52.47 17.90 20.01
CA VAL A 267 52.44 19.24 19.39
C VAL A 267 52.83 20.28 20.43
N GLU A 268 53.54 21.33 20.02
CA GLU A 268 54.01 22.42 20.89
C GLU A 268 52.84 23.22 21.50
N SER A 269 51.72 23.32 20.83
CA SER A 269 50.52 24.00 21.32
C SER A 269 49.35 23.01 21.44
N LYS A 270 48.51 23.18 22.49
CA LYS A 270 47.32 22.35 22.72
C LYS A 270 46.31 22.57 21.57
N PRO A 271 45.93 21.53 20.82
CA PRO A 271 44.93 21.67 19.78
C PRO A 271 43.57 22.01 20.39
N GLU A 272 42.84 22.89 19.77
CA GLU A 272 41.46 23.22 20.13
C GLU A 272 40.48 22.29 19.37
N VAL A 273 39.62 21.59 20.12
CA VAL A 273 38.63 20.70 19.55
C VAL A 273 37.33 21.46 19.44
N LEU A 274 36.96 21.80 18.20
CA LEU A 274 35.65 22.39 17.90
C LEU A 274 34.63 21.25 17.74
N ARG A 275 33.68 21.18 18.68
CA ARG A 275 32.59 20.20 18.61
C ARG A 275 31.42 20.81 17.90
N PHE A 276 30.94 20.16 16.84
CA PHE A 276 29.77 20.58 16.04
C PHE A 276 28.42 20.02 16.55
N GLY A 277 28.40 19.35 17.71
CA GLY A 277 27.18 18.84 18.34
C GLY A 277 27.38 18.60 19.84
N GLN A 278 26.33 18.76 20.62
CA GLN A 278 26.31 18.34 22.02
C GLN A 278 25.96 16.86 22.08
N GLY A 279 26.82 16.05 22.62
CA GLY A 279 26.92 14.61 22.56
C GLY A 279 25.82 13.75 23.20
N ASN A 280 24.56 14.22 23.30
CA ASN A 280 23.45 13.42 23.84
C ASN A 280 22.41 13.01 22.77
N ASP A 281 22.82 12.98 21.52
CA ASP A 281 21.93 12.75 20.39
C ASP A 281 21.54 11.26 20.20
N SER A 282 22.24 10.31 20.83
CA SER A 282 22.00 8.88 20.61
C SER A 282 20.65 8.40 21.16
N ASP A 283 20.29 8.85 22.36
CA ASP A 283 19.09 8.38 23.05
C ASP A 283 17.81 9.00 22.47
N LEU A 284 17.85 10.27 22.12
CA LEU A 284 16.75 10.97 21.45
C LEU A 284 16.41 10.36 20.07
N ARG A 285 17.39 9.82 19.36
CA ARG A 285 17.18 9.24 18.04
C ARG A 285 16.64 7.83 18.07
N LEU A 286 17.00 7.01 19.04
CA LEU A 286 16.39 5.71 19.24
C LEU A 286 14.94 5.86 19.66
N ALA A 287 14.64 6.72 20.64
CA ALA A 287 13.28 7.03 21.04
C ALA A 287 12.44 7.64 19.91
N TRP A 288 13.07 8.47 19.04
CA TRP A 288 12.39 9.00 17.84
C TRP A 288 12.06 7.91 16.83
N GLN A 289 12.96 6.96 16.58
CA GLN A 289 12.69 5.83 15.70
C GLN A 289 11.57 4.94 16.24
N GLU A 290 11.54 4.67 17.54
CA GLU A 290 10.43 3.95 18.17
C GLU A 290 9.11 4.70 18.06
N PHE A 291 9.10 6.03 18.23
CA PHE A 291 7.93 6.86 18.02
C PHE A 291 7.42 6.75 16.58
N LEU A 292 8.31 6.86 15.58
CA LEU A 292 7.93 6.72 14.17
C LEU A 292 7.36 5.32 13.86
N LEU A 293 7.91 4.26 14.45
CA LEU A 293 7.36 2.90 14.30
C LEU A 293 5.94 2.78 14.87
N ARG A 294 5.63 3.46 15.98
CA ARG A 294 4.25 3.53 16.52
C ARG A 294 3.31 4.23 15.55
N VAL A 295 3.71 5.38 15.01
CA VAL A 295 2.90 6.11 14.02
C VAL A 295 2.70 5.29 12.74
N ILE A 296 3.71 4.54 12.29
CA ILE A 296 3.58 3.63 11.16
C ILE A 296 2.58 2.51 11.50
N ALA A 297 2.67 1.91 12.69
CA ALA A 297 1.74 0.87 13.11
C ALA A 297 0.28 1.39 13.12
N ASP A 298 0.06 2.59 13.67
CA ASP A 298 -1.26 3.26 13.70
C ASP A 298 -1.82 3.49 12.30
N ALA A 299 -0.99 3.88 11.33
CA ALA A 299 -1.41 4.07 9.93
C ALA A 299 -1.87 2.75 9.26
N PHE A 300 -1.41 1.60 9.78
CA PHE A 300 -1.84 0.28 9.33
C PHE A 300 -2.97 -0.32 10.19
N ASP A 301 -3.49 0.41 11.18
CA ASP A 301 -4.44 -0.07 12.19
C ASP A 301 -3.90 -1.29 12.98
N LEU A 302 -2.59 -1.35 13.20
CA LEU A 302 -1.91 -2.42 13.92
C LEU A 302 -1.40 -1.94 15.27
N PRO A 303 -1.50 -2.74 16.34
CA PRO A 303 -0.77 -2.47 17.57
C PRO A 303 0.75 -2.42 17.31
N PRO A 304 1.49 -1.48 17.95
CA PRO A 304 2.93 -1.31 17.76
C PRO A 304 3.76 -2.58 18.03
N PHE A 305 3.25 -3.49 18.84
CA PHE A 305 3.81 -4.82 19.09
C PHE A 305 4.17 -5.58 17.79
N PHE A 306 3.37 -5.47 16.74
CA PHE A 306 3.63 -6.13 15.47
C PHE A 306 4.86 -5.59 14.72
N LEU A 307 5.28 -4.38 15.05
CA LEU A 307 6.51 -3.76 14.51
C LEU A 307 7.70 -3.84 15.48
N GLY A 308 7.55 -4.56 16.62
CA GLY A 308 8.62 -4.84 17.55
C GLY A 308 8.95 -3.70 18.53
N VAL A 309 8.00 -2.80 18.80
CA VAL A 309 8.24 -1.60 19.63
C VAL A 309 7.92 -1.82 21.12
N GLU A 310 7.10 -2.82 21.45
CA GLU A 310 6.71 -3.11 22.83
C GLU A 310 7.52 -4.27 23.39
N HIS A 311 8.22 -4.03 24.51
CA HIS A 311 9.13 -5.00 25.12
C HIS A 311 8.51 -5.79 26.30
N ASP A 312 7.47 -5.25 26.95
CA ASP A 312 6.87 -5.83 28.17
C ASP A 312 5.54 -6.56 27.90
N VAL A 313 5.46 -7.29 26.80
CA VAL A 313 4.24 -8.01 26.41
C VAL A 313 4.25 -9.42 27.00
N ASN A 314 3.36 -9.69 27.95
CA ASN A 314 3.12 -11.05 28.43
C ASN A 314 2.15 -11.81 27.48
N ARG A 315 1.98 -13.12 27.71
CA ARG A 315 1.17 -13.99 26.85
C ARG A 315 -0.31 -13.53 26.75
N SER A 316 -0.87 -13.02 27.82
CA SER A 316 -2.27 -12.53 27.85
C SER A 316 -2.41 -11.28 27.02
N THR A 317 -1.54 -10.29 27.25
CA THR A 317 -1.50 -9.03 26.50
C THR A 317 -1.22 -9.26 25.01
N ALA A 318 -0.35 -10.22 24.66
CA ALA A 318 -0.09 -10.57 23.25
C ALA A 318 -1.33 -11.11 22.55
N ALA A 319 -2.14 -11.93 23.26
CA ALA A 319 -3.40 -12.45 22.71
C ALA A 319 -4.43 -11.34 22.50
N GLU A 320 -4.56 -10.40 23.44
CA GLU A 320 -5.44 -9.24 23.32
C GLU A 320 -5.04 -8.30 22.19
N LEU A 321 -3.73 -8.01 22.05
CA LEU A 321 -3.21 -7.20 20.94
C LEU A 321 -3.41 -7.88 19.60
N SER A 322 -3.28 -9.20 19.53
CA SER A 322 -3.56 -9.97 18.32
C SER A 322 -5.06 -9.92 17.94
N ASP A 323 -5.95 -10.01 18.92
CA ASP A 323 -7.40 -9.90 18.72
C ASP A 323 -7.78 -8.46 18.29
N LEU A 324 -7.13 -7.45 18.85
CA LEU A 324 -7.32 -6.05 18.46
C LEU A 324 -6.91 -5.82 17.00
N ALA A 325 -5.72 -6.28 16.60
CA ALA A 325 -5.26 -6.20 15.20
C ALA A 325 -6.21 -6.93 14.25
N PHE A 326 -6.71 -8.10 14.66
CA PHE A 326 -7.67 -8.86 13.89
C PHE A 326 -8.95 -8.06 13.64
N ARG A 327 -9.51 -7.44 14.67
CA ARG A 327 -10.76 -6.67 14.56
C ARG A 327 -10.59 -5.35 13.82
N GLN A 328 -9.47 -4.63 14.00
CA GLN A 328 -9.28 -3.29 13.45
C GLN A 328 -8.70 -3.29 12.04
N ALA A 329 -7.70 -4.12 11.78
CA ALA A 329 -7.00 -4.11 10.50
C ALA A 329 -7.48 -5.21 9.54
N ILE A 330 -7.67 -6.44 10.06
CA ILE A 330 -7.85 -7.63 9.24
C ILE A 330 -9.30 -7.79 8.83
N VAL A 331 -10.24 -7.83 9.79
CA VAL A 331 -11.66 -8.06 9.53
C VAL A 331 -12.27 -7.04 8.57
N PRO A 332 -12.06 -5.71 8.73
CA PRO A 332 -12.64 -4.74 7.80
C PRO A 332 -12.12 -4.91 6.37
N THR A 333 -10.82 -5.22 6.22
CA THR A 333 -10.21 -5.44 4.90
C THR A 333 -10.70 -6.75 4.26
N ALA A 334 -10.83 -7.82 5.04
CA ALA A 334 -11.39 -9.09 4.58
C ALA A 334 -12.85 -8.95 4.13
N ARG A 335 -13.66 -8.24 4.91
CA ARG A 335 -15.06 -7.94 4.54
C ARG A 335 -15.16 -7.13 3.26
N LEU A 336 -14.37 -6.07 3.12
CA LEU A 336 -14.31 -5.27 1.90
C LEU A 336 -14.01 -6.16 0.67
N PHE A 337 -13.02 -7.04 0.78
CA PHE A 337 -12.64 -7.96 -0.29
C PHE A 337 -13.78 -8.93 -0.64
N ALA A 338 -14.41 -9.56 0.38
CA ALA A 338 -15.53 -10.47 0.22
C ALA A 338 -16.77 -9.80 -0.39
N GLU A 339 -17.09 -8.57 0.05
CA GLU A 339 -18.20 -7.78 -0.47
C GLU A 339 -18.00 -7.46 -1.96
N HIS A 340 -16.77 -7.12 -2.37
CA HIS A 340 -16.47 -6.87 -3.78
C HIS A 340 -16.55 -8.15 -4.63
N LEU A 341 -16.03 -9.28 -4.16
CA LEU A 341 -16.20 -10.56 -4.85
C LEU A 341 -17.68 -10.93 -4.99
N THR A 342 -18.46 -10.78 -3.93
CA THR A 342 -19.91 -11.04 -3.97
C THR A 342 -20.61 -10.12 -4.97
N ARG A 343 -20.40 -8.80 -4.85
CA ARG A 343 -21.11 -7.81 -5.68
C ARG A 343 -20.68 -7.86 -7.14
N ASP A 344 -19.37 -7.88 -7.39
CA ASP A 344 -18.85 -7.67 -8.75
C ASP A 344 -18.71 -8.99 -9.51
N ALA A 345 -18.22 -10.06 -8.88
CA ALA A 345 -18.05 -11.35 -9.53
C ALA A 345 -19.36 -12.17 -9.55
N LEU A 346 -20.00 -12.38 -8.39
CA LEU A 346 -21.18 -13.24 -8.33
C LEU A 346 -22.45 -12.53 -8.85
N HIS A 347 -22.76 -11.32 -8.32
CA HIS A 347 -24.02 -10.68 -8.65
C HIS A 347 -23.98 -9.98 -10.01
N LYS A 348 -22.94 -9.17 -10.28
CA LYS A 348 -22.88 -8.36 -11.49
C LYS A 348 -22.44 -9.16 -12.71
N LYS A 349 -21.36 -9.97 -12.59
CA LYS A 349 -20.80 -10.73 -13.73
C LYS A 349 -21.62 -11.98 -14.04
N LEU A 350 -21.90 -12.80 -13.03
CA LEU A 350 -22.61 -14.07 -13.21
C LEU A 350 -24.14 -13.94 -13.08
N GLY A 351 -24.66 -12.83 -12.51
CA GLY A 351 -26.10 -12.66 -12.25
C GLY A 351 -26.62 -13.50 -11.07
N TRP A 352 -25.76 -14.13 -10.28
CA TRP A 352 -26.14 -15.02 -9.17
C TRP A 352 -26.29 -14.22 -7.88
N SER A 353 -27.36 -13.47 -7.77
CA SER A 353 -27.63 -12.55 -6.65
C SER A 353 -28.07 -13.24 -5.35
N ASP A 354 -28.30 -14.54 -5.41
CA ASP A 354 -28.71 -15.44 -4.33
C ASP A 354 -27.50 -16.01 -3.55
N LEU A 355 -26.29 -15.86 -4.09
CA LEU A 355 -25.05 -16.37 -3.49
C LEU A 355 -24.17 -15.24 -2.93
N GLU A 356 -23.35 -15.58 -1.94
CA GLU A 356 -22.37 -14.70 -1.36
C GLU A 356 -21.06 -15.42 -1.06
N PHE A 357 -19.94 -14.70 -1.18
CA PHE A 357 -18.62 -15.14 -0.75
C PHE A 357 -18.34 -14.64 0.67
N VAL A 358 -17.92 -15.50 1.58
CA VAL A 358 -17.64 -15.14 2.97
C VAL A 358 -16.36 -15.79 3.47
N PHE A 359 -15.63 -15.06 4.31
CA PHE A 359 -14.56 -15.62 5.12
C PHE A 359 -15.13 -16.16 6.41
N THR A 360 -15.03 -17.47 6.64
CA THR A 360 -15.62 -18.13 7.81
C THR A 360 -14.92 -17.78 9.12
N ASP A 361 -13.63 -17.47 9.06
CA ASP A 361 -12.83 -17.12 10.25
C ASP A 361 -13.18 -15.74 10.82
N VAL A 362 -13.79 -14.86 10.00
CA VAL A 362 -14.23 -13.52 10.42
C VAL A 362 -15.40 -13.59 11.38
N ASP A 363 -16.32 -14.51 11.14
CA ASP A 363 -17.56 -14.65 11.92
C ASP A 363 -17.50 -15.76 13.00
N ALA A 364 -16.44 -16.58 13.00
CA ALA A 364 -16.33 -17.75 13.88
C ALA A 364 -16.46 -17.42 15.37
N LYS A 365 -15.99 -16.25 15.83
CA LYS A 365 -16.14 -15.80 17.21
C LYS A 365 -17.55 -15.31 17.49
N ASN A 366 -18.13 -14.56 16.55
CA ASN A 366 -19.52 -14.10 16.64
C ASN A 366 -20.49 -15.29 16.59
N GLU A 367 -20.26 -16.28 15.72
CA GLU A 367 -21.07 -17.50 15.66
C GLU A 367 -21.02 -18.29 16.97
N ARG A 368 -19.88 -18.33 17.63
CA ARG A 368 -19.72 -18.96 18.93
C ARG A 368 -20.48 -18.22 20.03
N ASP A 369 -20.28 -16.89 20.08
CA ASP A 369 -20.98 -16.03 21.04
C ASP A 369 -22.50 -16.06 20.79
N GLU A 370 -22.96 -16.07 19.54
CA GLU A 370 -24.37 -16.26 19.17
C GLU A 370 -24.88 -17.63 19.59
N ALA A 371 -24.09 -18.70 19.44
CA ALA A 371 -24.48 -20.05 19.87
C ALA A 371 -24.61 -20.14 21.39
N GLU A 372 -23.69 -19.50 22.13
CA GLU A 372 -23.76 -19.42 23.59
C GLU A 372 -25.01 -18.63 24.06
N ILE A 373 -25.31 -17.49 23.41
CA ILE A 373 -26.50 -16.70 23.69
C ILE A 373 -27.77 -17.52 23.35
N GLN A 374 -27.81 -18.20 22.21
CA GLN A 374 -28.94 -19.05 21.82
C GLN A 374 -29.14 -20.22 22.80
N GLU A 375 -28.05 -20.83 23.28
CA GLU A 375 -28.12 -21.86 24.31
C GLU A 375 -28.75 -21.32 25.61
N ILE A 376 -28.33 -20.13 26.05
CA ILE A 376 -28.90 -19.47 27.22
C ILE A 376 -30.40 -19.17 27.03
N LEU A 377 -30.77 -18.64 25.83
CA LEU A 377 -32.17 -18.31 25.50
C LEU A 377 -33.06 -19.56 25.41
N LEU A 378 -32.52 -20.66 24.87
CA LEU A 378 -33.21 -21.98 24.87
C LEU A 378 -33.41 -22.51 26.28
N ARG A 379 -32.38 -22.46 27.13
CA ARG A 379 -32.46 -22.92 28.53
C ARG A 379 -33.41 -22.08 29.38
N SER A 380 -33.48 -20.79 29.11
CA SER A 380 -34.40 -19.87 29.81
C SER A 380 -35.85 -19.95 29.32
N GLY A 381 -36.12 -20.70 28.24
CA GLY A 381 -37.44 -20.81 27.63
C GLY A 381 -37.90 -19.57 26.86
N VAL A 382 -37.01 -18.63 26.59
CA VAL A 382 -37.28 -17.42 25.81
C VAL A 382 -37.40 -17.73 24.31
N LEU A 383 -36.61 -18.70 23.80
CA LEU A 383 -36.68 -19.20 22.45
C LEU A 383 -36.97 -20.70 22.43
N THR A 384 -37.69 -21.15 21.41
CA THR A 384 -37.90 -22.56 21.11
C THR A 384 -36.83 -23.09 20.14
N VAL A 385 -36.63 -24.41 20.10
CA VAL A 385 -35.67 -25.06 19.19
C VAL A 385 -35.98 -24.71 17.72
N ASN A 386 -37.26 -24.65 17.37
CA ASN A 386 -37.67 -24.33 15.99
C ASN A 386 -37.39 -22.86 15.62
N GLU A 387 -37.54 -21.92 16.54
CA GLU A 387 -37.19 -20.52 16.31
C GLU A 387 -35.67 -20.35 16.11
N VAL A 388 -34.85 -21.02 16.90
CA VAL A 388 -33.38 -21.00 16.71
C VAL A 388 -32.98 -21.66 15.37
N ARG A 389 -33.65 -22.78 15.00
CA ARG A 389 -33.43 -23.41 13.68
C ARG A 389 -33.83 -22.48 12.54
N GLN A 390 -34.94 -21.79 12.65
CA GLN A 390 -35.39 -20.79 11.66
C GLN A 390 -34.43 -19.62 11.58
N MET A 391 -33.90 -19.07 12.69
CA MET A 391 -32.87 -18.03 12.70
C MET A 391 -31.59 -18.48 11.98
N ARG A 392 -31.25 -19.77 12.04
CA ARG A 392 -30.10 -20.39 11.38
C ARG A 392 -30.39 -20.85 9.94
N GLY A 393 -31.60 -20.62 9.41
CA GLY A 393 -32.01 -21.07 8.08
C GLY A 393 -32.19 -22.58 7.95
N LEU A 394 -32.42 -23.29 9.07
CA LEU A 394 -32.66 -24.73 9.12
C LEU A 394 -34.15 -25.01 9.12
N ALA A 395 -34.56 -26.11 8.49
CA ALA A 395 -35.97 -26.57 8.56
C ALA A 395 -36.42 -26.87 10.00
N PRO A 396 -37.68 -26.61 10.39
CA PRO A 396 -38.21 -27.00 11.67
C PRO A 396 -38.08 -28.52 11.93
N LEU A 397 -38.00 -28.91 13.19
CA LEU A 397 -38.06 -30.33 13.59
C LEU A 397 -39.46 -30.85 13.51
#